data_8b8f0eb26742a288e266891dc8504a8e
#
_entry.id   8b8f0eb26742a288e266891dc8504a8e
#
_cell.length_a   1.000
_cell.length_b   1.000
_cell.length_c   1.000
_cell.angle_alpha   90.00
_cell.angle_beta   90.00
_cell.angle_gamma   90.00
#
_symmetry.space_group_name_H-M   'P 1'
#
loop_
_entity.id
_entity.type
_entity.pdbx_description
1 polymer ?
#
loop_
_entity_poly.entity_id
_entity_poly.type
_entity_poly.pdbx_seq_one_letter_code
_entity_poly.pdbx_strand_id
1 'polypeptide(L)'
;METQTLIYLFVGASFALYIGIAIWSRAGSTKEFYVAGGGVNPVVNGMATAADWMSAASFISMAGIIAFAGYDGSVYLMGWTGGYVLLALLLAPYLRKFGQFTVPDFIGTRYYSKAARVVAVICLIFISFTYIAGQMRGVGIVFSRFLDVPILWGVIIGMGIVFVYAVLGGMKGITYTQVAQYCVLIFAYMVPAFFLSFMITGNPLPQVGLGAQVSDGSGLYVLEKLNLVLMDLGFGQYTDGSKSMIDVFCITLALMVGTAGLPHVIVRFFTVPKASDARRSAGWALIFIALLYTTAGPVGAFARLNFVDTVNETQYAEAPEWFTNWEANDLIAWRDKNGDGAMQYRAGDAFAGSPEFTEGGVGNSGERLLDNAATDNENEVYVDRDIMVLANPEIGNLPGWVIALVAAGGLAAALSTAAGLLLVISSSVSHDLLKSTFKPNITEKGELLAARLAATAAIVVAGYLGIYPPGWVAQVVAFAFGLAAASLFPAIFMGIFSKRMNREGAIAGMVTGLTSTFLYIAYFKLWEPAANTAENWLFGISPEGIGVIGMVLNFTVAIAVARMTAKPPAEIDALVDNIRVPRGAVFH
;
A
#
# COMPACT_ATOMS: atom_id res chain seq x y z
N MET A 1 -15.43 29.68 -7.74
CA MET A 1 -14.28 29.16 -8.54
C MET A 1 -14.70 27.76 -8.92
N GLU A 2 -14.58 27.40 -10.18
CA GLU A 2 -14.93 26.04 -10.64
C GLU A 2 -14.09 25.00 -9.93
N THR A 3 -14.66 23.83 -9.65
CA THR A 3 -14.00 22.73 -8.92
C THR A 3 -12.70 22.32 -9.61
N GLN A 4 -12.70 22.25 -10.95
CA GLN A 4 -11.51 21.90 -11.73
C GLN A 4 -10.35 22.90 -11.53
N THR A 5 -10.65 24.20 -11.46
CA THR A 5 -9.63 25.23 -11.17
C THR A 5 -9.03 25.04 -9.78
N LEU A 6 -9.85 24.69 -8.77
CA LEU A 6 -9.38 24.39 -7.41
C LEU A 6 -8.48 23.15 -7.39
N ILE A 7 -8.83 22.10 -8.13
CA ILE A 7 -8.03 20.89 -8.27
C ILE A 7 -6.63 21.24 -8.81
N TYR A 8 -6.55 21.95 -9.94
CA TYR A 8 -5.26 22.38 -10.49
C TYR A 8 -4.44 23.23 -9.52
N LEU A 9 -5.09 24.09 -8.75
CA LEU A 9 -4.45 24.95 -7.76
C LEU A 9 -3.88 24.14 -6.59
N PHE A 10 -4.66 23.24 -6.00
CA PHE A 10 -4.24 22.42 -4.85
C PHE A 10 -3.15 21.42 -5.22
N VAL A 11 -3.32 20.72 -6.35
CA VAL A 11 -2.34 19.77 -6.86
C VAL A 11 -1.06 20.49 -7.27
N GLY A 12 -1.18 21.59 -8.02
CA GLY A 12 -0.02 22.39 -8.46
C GLY A 12 0.75 23.00 -7.30
N ALA A 13 0.07 23.55 -6.28
CA ALA A 13 0.70 24.09 -5.08
C ALA A 13 1.41 22.99 -4.28
N SER A 14 0.79 21.81 -4.13
CA SER A 14 1.40 20.68 -3.42
C SER A 14 2.67 20.20 -4.13
N PHE A 15 2.66 20.08 -5.45
CA PHE A 15 3.86 19.70 -6.22
C PHE A 15 4.96 20.76 -6.18
N ALA A 16 4.60 22.03 -6.30
CA ALA A 16 5.56 23.12 -6.15
C ALA A 16 6.25 23.07 -4.77
N LEU A 17 5.48 22.79 -3.71
CA LEU A 17 6.00 22.59 -2.35
C LEU A 17 6.95 21.39 -2.29
N TYR A 18 6.55 20.22 -2.83
CA TYR A 18 7.38 19.00 -2.77
C TYR A 18 8.68 19.14 -3.55
N ILE A 19 8.63 19.72 -4.75
CA ILE A 19 9.81 19.99 -5.59
C ILE A 19 10.72 21.02 -4.90
N GLY A 20 10.14 22.09 -4.33
CA GLY A 20 10.88 23.10 -3.58
C GLY A 20 11.64 22.51 -2.39
N ILE A 21 10.98 21.64 -1.60
CA ILE A 21 11.61 20.92 -0.48
C ILE A 21 12.71 19.99 -0.99
N ALA A 22 12.46 19.24 -2.07
CA ALA A 22 13.45 18.32 -2.64
C ALA A 22 14.73 19.03 -3.12
N ILE A 23 14.59 20.19 -3.75
CA ILE A 23 15.72 21.03 -4.18
C ILE A 23 16.48 21.57 -2.96
N TRP A 24 15.76 22.08 -1.96
CA TRP A 24 16.35 22.61 -0.73
C TRP A 24 17.11 21.54 0.07
N SER A 25 16.57 20.32 0.15
CA SER A 25 17.11 19.20 0.94
C SER A 25 17.94 18.20 0.14
N ARG A 26 18.44 18.59 -1.03
CA ARG A 26 19.22 17.72 -1.94
C ARG A 26 20.38 17.02 -1.22
N ALA A 27 20.52 15.70 -1.42
CA ALA A 27 21.61 14.92 -0.84
C ALA A 27 22.97 15.22 -1.53
N GLY A 28 23.97 15.57 -0.74
CA GLY A 28 25.34 15.85 -1.18
C GLY A 28 26.33 14.70 -0.95
N SER A 29 25.96 13.71 -0.13
CA SER A 29 26.80 12.56 0.21
C SER A 29 26.02 11.25 0.14
N THR A 30 26.72 10.10 0.07
CA THR A 30 26.08 8.76 0.12
C THR A 30 25.33 8.55 1.42
N LYS A 31 25.85 9.03 2.55
CA LYS A 31 25.16 8.94 3.85
C LYS A 31 23.86 9.74 3.88
N GLU A 32 23.82 10.92 3.28
CA GLU A 32 22.58 11.70 3.14
C GLU A 32 21.61 11.02 2.16
N PHE A 33 22.15 10.41 1.10
CA PHE A 33 21.34 9.72 0.09
C PHE A 33 20.67 8.45 0.63
N TYR A 34 21.38 7.62 1.42
CA TYR A 34 20.84 6.34 1.90
C TYR A 34 20.07 6.44 3.22
N VAL A 35 20.51 7.29 4.16
CA VAL A 35 19.94 7.35 5.52
C VAL A 35 19.72 8.78 6.04
N ALA A 36 19.58 9.76 5.17
CA ALA A 36 19.35 11.17 5.51
C ALA A 36 20.39 11.73 6.51
N GLY A 37 21.64 11.25 6.44
CA GLY A 37 22.71 11.64 7.36
C GLY A 37 22.64 10.98 8.74
N GLY A 38 21.57 10.27 9.09
CA GLY A 38 21.38 9.61 10.39
C GLY A 38 21.08 10.56 11.54
N GLY A 39 20.62 11.79 11.26
CA GLY A 39 20.37 12.85 12.25
C GLY A 39 18.92 13.39 12.28
N VAL A 40 17.97 12.68 11.71
CA VAL A 40 16.57 13.13 11.63
C VAL A 40 15.91 13.12 13.01
N ASN A 41 15.16 14.19 13.31
CA ASN A 41 14.38 14.29 14.55
C ASN A 41 13.32 13.17 14.61
N PRO A 42 13.09 12.51 15.78
CA PRO A 42 12.13 11.41 15.88
C PRO A 42 10.70 11.74 15.48
N VAL A 43 10.19 12.95 15.74
CA VAL A 43 8.85 13.37 15.34
C VAL A 43 8.77 13.53 13.82
N VAL A 44 9.74 14.22 13.24
CA VAL A 44 9.87 14.43 11.78
C VAL A 44 9.96 13.08 11.06
N ASN A 45 10.78 12.16 11.58
CA ASN A 45 10.89 10.81 11.04
C ASN A 45 9.60 10.01 11.23
N GLY A 46 8.88 10.22 12.34
CA GLY A 46 7.56 9.63 12.57
C GLY A 46 6.53 10.06 11.52
N MET A 47 6.49 11.37 11.19
CA MET A 47 5.62 11.90 10.13
C MET A 47 6.01 11.34 8.75
N ALA A 48 7.31 11.33 8.42
CA ALA A 48 7.80 10.78 7.17
C ALA A 48 7.50 9.28 7.05
N THR A 49 7.65 8.53 8.13
CA THR A 49 7.29 7.11 8.19
C THR A 49 5.79 6.90 8.01
N ALA A 50 4.97 7.74 8.64
CA ALA A 50 3.51 7.69 8.48
C ALA A 50 3.09 7.99 7.04
N ALA A 51 3.70 8.96 6.36
CA ALA A 51 3.46 9.23 4.94
C ALA A 51 3.88 8.08 4.03
N ASP A 52 5.02 7.46 4.34
CA ASP A 52 5.53 6.28 3.61
C ASP A 52 4.63 5.05 3.79
N TRP A 53 4.02 4.93 4.97
CA TRP A 53 3.09 3.88 5.33
C TRP A 53 1.68 4.09 4.76
N MET A 54 1.14 5.31 4.85
CA MET A 54 -0.17 5.69 4.33
C MET A 54 -0.14 5.85 2.81
N SER A 55 0.12 4.75 2.14
CA SER A 55 0.26 4.58 0.70
C SER A 55 -1.07 4.74 -0.06
N ALA A 56 -1.05 4.61 -1.38
CA ALA A 56 -2.27 4.51 -2.17
C ALA A 56 -3.20 3.38 -1.67
N ALA A 57 -2.63 2.24 -1.23
CA ALA A 57 -3.43 1.17 -0.65
C ALA A 57 -4.17 1.61 0.62
N SER A 58 -3.54 2.41 1.48
CA SER A 58 -4.17 2.90 2.71
C SER A 58 -5.12 4.07 2.48
N PHE A 59 -4.74 5.04 1.62
CA PHE A 59 -5.53 6.24 1.38
C PHE A 59 -6.67 5.99 0.39
N ILE A 60 -6.38 5.36 -0.75
CA ILE A 60 -7.32 5.21 -1.86
C ILE A 60 -8.16 3.94 -1.67
N SER A 61 -7.49 2.79 -1.46
CA SER A 61 -8.10 1.47 -1.63
C SER A 61 -8.70 0.88 -0.35
N MET A 62 -8.14 1.15 0.84
CA MET A 62 -8.53 0.47 2.08
C MET A 62 -9.99 0.71 2.47
N ALA A 63 -10.45 1.96 2.47
CA ALA A 63 -11.85 2.25 2.76
C ALA A 63 -12.79 1.76 1.65
N GLY A 64 -12.32 1.70 0.40
CA GLY A 64 -13.03 1.08 -0.71
C GLY A 64 -13.25 -0.43 -0.49
N ILE A 65 -12.20 -1.15 -0.05
CA ILE A 65 -12.36 -2.57 0.30
C ILE A 65 -13.38 -2.75 1.42
N ILE A 66 -13.29 -1.92 2.47
CA ILE A 66 -14.24 -1.97 3.59
C ILE A 66 -15.65 -1.61 3.11
N ALA A 67 -15.80 -0.64 2.21
CA ALA A 67 -17.09 -0.28 1.63
C ALA A 67 -17.78 -1.47 0.93
N PHE A 68 -17.03 -2.26 0.15
CA PHE A 68 -17.59 -3.38 -0.62
C PHE A 68 -17.59 -4.71 0.11
N ALA A 69 -16.61 -4.99 0.95
CA ALA A 69 -16.45 -6.27 1.64
C ALA A 69 -16.78 -6.20 3.14
N GLY A 70 -17.18 -5.05 3.67
CA GLY A 70 -17.58 -4.91 5.06
C GLY A 70 -16.54 -5.45 6.05
N TYR A 71 -17.00 -6.37 6.91
CA TYR A 71 -16.14 -7.03 7.91
C TYR A 71 -14.90 -7.69 7.28
N ASP A 72 -15.05 -8.39 6.17
CA ASP A 72 -13.93 -9.05 5.47
C ASP A 72 -12.89 -8.05 4.95
N GLY A 73 -13.30 -6.83 4.63
CA GLY A 73 -12.40 -5.73 4.26
C GLY A 73 -11.57 -5.22 5.44
N SER A 74 -12.09 -5.28 6.67
CA SER A 74 -11.40 -4.83 7.88
C SER A 74 -10.17 -5.68 8.25
N VAL A 75 -10.07 -6.89 7.73
CA VAL A 75 -8.94 -7.81 7.92
C VAL A 75 -7.62 -7.18 7.47
N TYR A 76 -7.65 -6.43 6.38
CA TYR A 76 -6.46 -5.70 5.88
C TYR A 76 -6.01 -4.61 6.86
N LEU A 77 -6.96 -3.86 7.41
CA LEU A 77 -6.70 -2.82 8.42
C LEU A 77 -6.01 -3.42 9.66
N MET A 78 -6.54 -4.54 10.17
CA MET A 78 -5.98 -5.22 11.34
C MET A 78 -4.56 -5.74 11.07
N GLY A 79 -4.34 -6.37 9.92
CA GLY A 79 -3.03 -6.91 9.54
C GLY A 79 -1.97 -5.83 9.45
N TRP A 80 -2.23 -4.75 8.73
CA TRP A 80 -1.30 -3.63 8.59
C TRP A 80 -1.01 -2.93 9.92
N THR A 81 -2.03 -2.63 10.72
CA THR A 81 -1.85 -1.99 12.03
C THR A 81 -1.02 -2.87 12.97
N GLY A 82 -1.39 -4.15 13.09
CA GLY A 82 -0.66 -5.12 13.92
C GLY A 82 0.79 -5.30 13.47
N GLY A 83 1.03 -5.24 12.17
CA GLY A 83 2.38 -5.35 11.60
C GLY A 83 3.29 -4.20 11.96
N TYR A 84 2.78 -2.97 11.95
CA TYR A 84 3.59 -1.82 12.36
C TYR A 84 3.91 -1.87 13.86
N VAL A 85 2.97 -2.30 14.70
CA VAL A 85 3.20 -2.52 16.13
C VAL A 85 4.29 -3.59 16.35
N LEU A 86 4.19 -4.71 15.64
CA LEU A 86 5.19 -5.79 15.69
C LEU A 86 6.59 -5.29 15.33
N LEU A 87 6.71 -4.56 14.23
CA LEU A 87 7.97 -4.00 13.76
C LEU A 87 8.55 -3.00 14.77
N ALA A 88 7.72 -2.08 15.25
CA ALA A 88 8.12 -1.03 16.19
C ALA A 88 8.65 -1.59 17.53
N LEU A 89 7.95 -2.60 18.08
CA LEU A 89 8.27 -3.16 19.37
C LEU A 89 9.40 -4.20 19.33
N LEU A 90 9.39 -5.09 18.33
CA LEU A 90 10.27 -6.24 18.29
C LEU A 90 11.56 -6.05 17.48
N LEU A 91 11.53 -5.32 16.35
CA LEU A 91 12.66 -5.32 15.42
C LEU A 91 13.41 -3.99 15.34
N ALA A 92 12.71 -2.87 15.41
CA ALA A 92 13.29 -1.56 15.19
C ALA A 92 14.52 -1.23 16.06
N PRO A 93 14.52 -1.48 17.38
CA PRO A 93 15.68 -1.19 18.23
C PRO A 93 16.91 -2.04 17.88
N TYR A 94 16.71 -3.31 17.52
CA TYR A 94 17.80 -4.23 17.18
C TYR A 94 18.43 -3.85 15.82
N LEU A 95 17.60 -3.58 14.81
CA LEU A 95 18.05 -3.17 13.49
C LEU A 95 18.82 -1.84 13.57
N ARG A 96 18.30 -0.85 14.31
CA ARG A 96 19.01 0.41 14.51
C ARG A 96 20.33 0.25 15.23
N LYS A 97 20.39 -0.64 16.23
CA LYS A 97 21.62 -0.93 16.98
C LYS A 97 22.67 -1.61 16.11
N PHE A 98 22.26 -2.47 15.18
CA PHE A 98 23.15 -3.13 14.24
C PHE A 98 23.84 -2.11 13.31
N GLY A 99 23.14 -1.07 12.88
CA GLY A 99 23.73 0.13 12.28
C GLY A 99 24.13 0.03 10.81
N GLN A 100 23.52 -0.87 10.04
CA GLN A 100 23.68 -0.95 8.58
C GLN A 100 22.76 0.01 7.82
N PHE A 101 22.97 0.17 6.50
CA PHE A 101 22.18 1.09 5.69
C PHE A 101 20.92 0.46 5.09
N THR A 102 20.97 -0.84 4.80
CA THR A 102 19.92 -1.55 4.09
C THR A 102 19.62 -2.91 4.73
N VAL A 103 18.47 -3.52 4.37
CA VAL A 103 18.13 -4.88 4.79
C VAL A 103 19.08 -5.93 4.19
N PRO A 104 19.43 -5.87 2.88
CA PRO A 104 20.43 -6.78 2.32
C PRO A 104 21.82 -6.64 2.96
N ASP A 105 22.21 -5.44 3.38
CA ASP A 105 23.48 -5.23 4.08
C ASP A 105 23.48 -5.87 5.47
N PHE A 106 22.35 -5.77 6.21
CA PHE A 106 22.13 -6.51 7.44
C PHE A 106 22.28 -8.03 7.21
N ILE A 107 21.59 -8.58 6.21
CA ILE A 107 21.60 -10.02 5.90
C ILE A 107 23.01 -10.46 5.48
N GLY A 108 23.65 -9.72 4.56
CA GLY A 108 25.01 -10.03 4.10
C GLY A 108 26.05 -10.06 5.21
N THR A 109 25.97 -9.13 6.15
CA THR A 109 26.88 -9.01 7.29
C THR A 109 26.56 -10.07 8.36
N ARG A 110 25.28 -10.20 8.75
CA ARG A 110 24.84 -11.16 9.76
C ARG A 110 25.13 -12.62 9.35
N TYR A 111 24.95 -12.93 8.09
CA TYR A 111 25.19 -14.26 7.54
C TYR A 111 26.54 -14.39 6.85
N TYR A 112 27.46 -13.46 7.06
CA TYR A 112 28.85 -13.46 6.57
C TYR A 112 28.98 -13.95 5.11
N SER A 113 28.03 -13.55 4.25
CA SER A 113 27.93 -14.08 2.89
C SER A 113 27.49 -13.04 1.86
N LYS A 114 28.32 -12.88 0.81
CA LYS A 114 27.93 -12.07 -0.36
C LYS A 114 26.75 -12.69 -1.11
N ALA A 115 26.66 -14.04 -1.19
CA ALA A 115 25.55 -14.72 -1.83
C ALA A 115 24.23 -14.47 -1.08
N ALA A 116 24.23 -14.50 0.27
CA ALA A 116 23.05 -14.15 1.07
C ALA A 116 22.59 -12.70 0.83
N ARG A 117 23.54 -11.76 0.68
CA ARG A 117 23.24 -10.37 0.31
C ARG A 117 22.56 -10.28 -1.04
N VAL A 118 23.10 -10.97 -2.07
CA VAL A 118 22.51 -10.98 -3.42
C VAL A 118 21.09 -11.55 -3.42
N VAL A 119 20.87 -12.68 -2.73
CA VAL A 119 19.53 -13.26 -2.58
C VAL A 119 18.57 -12.29 -1.87
N ALA A 120 19.02 -11.61 -0.83
CA ALA A 120 18.21 -10.59 -0.14
C ALA A 120 17.87 -9.41 -1.06
N VAL A 121 18.78 -8.98 -1.93
CA VAL A 121 18.49 -7.94 -2.94
C VAL A 121 17.44 -8.44 -3.94
N ILE A 122 17.53 -9.69 -4.39
CA ILE A 122 16.51 -10.27 -5.29
C ILE A 122 15.14 -10.27 -4.59
N CYS A 123 15.07 -10.73 -3.33
CA CYS A 123 13.82 -10.68 -2.55
C CYS A 123 13.28 -9.24 -2.45
N LEU A 124 14.14 -8.27 -2.10
CA LEU A 124 13.79 -6.85 -2.00
C LEU A 124 13.23 -6.32 -3.33
N ILE A 125 13.83 -6.66 -4.46
CA ILE A 125 13.39 -6.23 -5.80
C ILE A 125 11.98 -6.76 -6.09
N PHE A 126 11.72 -8.06 -5.87
CA PHE A 126 10.38 -8.64 -6.06
C PHE A 126 9.34 -7.96 -5.17
N ILE A 127 9.62 -7.79 -3.88
CA ILE A 127 8.74 -7.12 -2.93
C ILE A 127 8.46 -5.68 -3.37
N SER A 128 9.51 -4.91 -3.67
CA SER A 128 9.39 -3.48 -3.96
C SER A 128 8.71 -3.21 -5.29
N PHE A 129 8.97 -3.99 -6.35
CA PHE A 129 8.27 -3.83 -7.63
C PHE A 129 6.82 -4.26 -7.55
N THR A 130 6.50 -5.31 -6.81
CA THR A 130 5.10 -5.69 -6.56
C THR A 130 4.36 -4.57 -5.84
N TYR A 131 4.96 -3.97 -4.81
CA TYR A 131 4.34 -2.88 -4.07
C TYR A 131 4.16 -1.61 -4.93
N ILE A 132 5.19 -1.23 -5.68
CA ILE A 132 5.18 0.02 -6.47
C ILE A 132 4.20 -0.05 -7.64
N ALA A 133 3.89 -1.24 -8.16
CA ALA A 133 2.86 -1.43 -9.18
C ALA A 133 1.49 -0.90 -8.69
N GLY A 134 1.10 -1.24 -7.46
CA GLY A 134 -0.10 -0.71 -6.84
C GLY A 134 -0.05 0.82 -6.63
N GLN A 135 1.12 1.37 -6.25
CA GLN A 135 1.27 2.82 -6.08
C GLN A 135 1.09 3.57 -7.39
N MET A 136 1.71 3.09 -8.47
CA MET A 136 1.60 3.71 -9.80
C MET A 136 0.19 3.62 -10.38
N ARG A 137 -0.55 2.52 -10.12
CA ARG A 137 -1.99 2.46 -10.45
C ARG A 137 -2.77 3.56 -9.72
N GLY A 138 -2.57 3.73 -8.41
CA GLY A 138 -3.20 4.79 -7.64
C GLY A 138 -2.89 6.19 -8.19
N VAL A 139 -1.63 6.44 -8.57
CA VAL A 139 -1.22 7.68 -9.25
C VAL A 139 -2.00 7.87 -10.55
N GLY A 140 -2.09 6.82 -11.39
CA GLY A 140 -2.83 6.86 -12.65
C GLY A 140 -4.30 7.21 -12.47
N ILE A 141 -4.98 6.58 -11.52
CA ILE A 141 -6.39 6.83 -11.19
C ILE A 141 -6.62 8.30 -10.80
N VAL A 142 -5.81 8.83 -9.88
CA VAL A 142 -5.98 10.21 -9.39
C VAL A 142 -5.71 11.24 -10.50
N PHE A 143 -4.65 11.04 -11.30
CA PHE A 143 -4.37 11.93 -12.42
C PHE A 143 -5.45 11.85 -13.49
N SER A 144 -5.89 10.64 -13.84
CA SER A 144 -6.92 10.45 -14.87
C SER A 144 -8.20 11.18 -14.51
N ARG A 145 -8.72 10.94 -13.29
CA ARG A 145 -9.99 11.54 -12.86
C ARG A 145 -9.91 13.04 -12.64
N PHE A 146 -8.88 13.53 -11.95
CA PHE A 146 -8.86 14.92 -11.49
C PHE A 146 -8.12 15.89 -12.43
N LEU A 147 -7.30 15.39 -13.34
CA LEU A 147 -6.60 16.22 -14.32
C LEU A 147 -7.02 15.93 -15.77
N ASP A 148 -8.05 15.11 -15.96
CA ASP A 148 -8.63 14.77 -17.26
C ASP A 148 -7.59 14.27 -18.29
N VAL A 149 -6.67 13.40 -17.83
CA VAL A 149 -5.64 12.78 -18.66
C VAL A 149 -5.78 11.26 -18.67
N PRO A 150 -5.58 10.57 -19.79
CA PRO A 150 -5.55 9.11 -19.79
C PRO A 150 -4.59 8.54 -18.72
N ILE A 151 -4.92 7.40 -18.13
CA ILE A 151 -4.13 6.75 -17.05
C ILE A 151 -2.65 6.65 -17.42
N LEU A 152 -2.35 6.32 -18.68
CA LEU A 152 -0.98 6.27 -19.22
C LEU A 152 -0.20 7.58 -18.97
N TRP A 153 -0.80 8.72 -19.32
CA TRP A 153 -0.16 10.03 -19.12
C TRP A 153 -0.10 10.41 -17.65
N GLY A 154 -1.13 10.05 -16.86
CA GLY A 154 -1.12 10.22 -15.41
C GLY A 154 0.06 9.52 -14.75
N VAL A 155 0.32 8.28 -15.12
CA VAL A 155 1.49 7.51 -14.65
C VAL A 155 2.79 8.16 -15.10
N ILE A 156 2.91 8.58 -16.37
CA ILE A 156 4.13 9.23 -16.89
C ILE A 156 4.43 10.55 -16.16
N ILE A 157 3.43 11.39 -15.91
CA ILE A 157 3.58 12.63 -15.14
C ILE A 157 4.04 12.31 -13.70
N GLY A 158 3.38 11.34 -13.05
CA GLY A 158 3.74 10.88 -11.72
C GLY A 158 5.18 10.38 -11.64
N MET A 159 5.62 9.59 -12.62
CA MET A 159 7.01 9.14 -12.75
C MET A 159 7.99 10.33 -12.83
N GLY A 160 7.66 11.35 -13.63
CA GLY A 160 8.48 12.56 -13.77
C GLY A 160 8.63 13.32 -12.45
N ILE A 161 7.56 13.44 -11.68
CA ILE A 161 7.56 14.11 -10.38
C ILE A 161 8.38 13.31 -9.37
N VAL A 162 8.15 12.00 -9.26
CA VAL A 162 8.92 11.11 -8.36
C VAL A 162 10.40 11.11 -8.72
N PHE A 163 10.73 11.13 -10.03
CA PHE A 163 12.10 11.20 -10.51
C PHE A 163 12.83 12.41 -9.92
N VAL A 164 12.21 13.59 -9.95
CA VAL A 164 12.85 14.83 -9.47
C VAL A 164 13.23 14.70 -7.99
N TYR A 165 12.30 14.33 -7.12
CA TYR A 165 12.63 14.35 -5.69
C TYR A 165 13.29 13.07 -5.18
N ALA A 166 13.04 11.90 -5.77
CA ALA A 166 13.70 10.65 -5.36
C ALA A 166 15.13 10.57 -5.86
N VAL A 167 15.38 10.90 -7.14
CA VAL A 167 16.72 10.79 -7.75
C VAL A 167 17.65 11.90 -7.29
N LEU A 168 17.16 13.13 -7.13
CA LEU A 168 17.98 14.26 -6.69
C LEU A 168 18.08 14.35 -5.17
N GLY A 169 17.00 14.11 -4.45
CA GLY A 169 16.89 14.29 -3.00
C GLY A 169 17.47 13.14 -2.17
N GLY A 170 17.41 11.91 -2.68
CA GLY A 170 17.70 10.72 -1.88
C GLY A 170 16.86 10.64 -0.61
N MET A 171 17.27 9.86 0.41
CA MET A 171 16.53 9.71 1.67
C MET A 171 16.32 11.05 2.38
N LYS A 172 17.28 11.97 2.33
CA LYS A 172 17.16 13.29 2.97
C LYS A 172 16.02 14.09 2.34
N GLY A 173 16.02 14.20 1.01
CA GLY A 173 14.96 14.89 0.27
C GLY A 173 13.60 14.24 0.45
N ILE A 174 13.53 12.91 0.31
CA ILE A 174 12.31 12.13 0.50
C ILE A 174 11.75 12.33 1.91
N THR A 175 12.58 12.28 2.96
CA THR A 175 12.11 12.42 4.35
C THR A 175 11.39 13.76 4.58
N TYR A 176 11.98 14.88 4.15
CA TYR A 176 11.35 16.18 4.35
C TYR A 176 10.15 16.42 3.42
N THR A 177 10.19 15.90 2.20
CA THR A 177 9.03 15.93 1.29
C THR A 177 7.85 15.13 1.88
N GLN A 178 8.12 13.96 2.45
CA GLN A 178 7.09 13.12 3.07
C GLN A 178 6.47 13.76 4.31
N VAL A 179 7.18 14.60 5.06
CA VAL A 179 6.57 15.39 6.14
C VAL A 179 5.49 16.33 5.59
N ALA A 180 5.77 17.04 4.49
CA ALA A 180 4.77 17.87 3.84
C ALA A 180 3.62 17.04 3.24
N GLN A 181 3.94 15.90 2.61
CA GLN A 181 2.95 14.96 2.11
C GLN A 181 2.06 14.40 3.22
N TYR A 182 2.61 14.08 4.39
CA TYR A 182 1.82 13.68 5.55
C TYR A 182 0.78 14.74 5.93
N CYS A 183 1.19 16.00 6.02
CA CYS A 183 0.27 17.09 6.33
C CYS A 183 -0.87 17.19 5.32
N VAL A 184 -0.57 17.13 4.02
CA VAL A 184 -1.58 17.21 2.97
C VAL A 184 -2.52 16.00 3.03
N LEU A 185 -2.00 14.78 3.08
CA LEU A 185 -2.83 13.57 3.03
C LEU A 185 -3.71 13.40 4.27
N ILE A 186 -3.24 13.76 5.47
CA ILE A 186 -4.06 13.58 6.67
C ILE A 186 -5.25 14.55 6.68
N PHE A 187 -5.05 15.80 6.27
CA PHE A 187 -6.16 16.74 6.12
C PHE A 187 -7.10 16.31 4.99
N ALA A 188 -6.56 15.85 3.86
CA ALA A 188 -7.34 15.36 2.73
C ALA A 188 -8.23 14.16 3.08
N TYR A 189 -7.80 13.33 4.03
CA TYR A 189 -8.58 12.19 4.48
C TYR A 189 -9.61 12.58 5.57
N MET A 190 -9.18 13.36 6.56
CA MET A 190 -10.01 13.67 7.72
C MET A 190 -11.12 14.67 7.41
N VAL A 191 -10.84 15.68 6.57
CA VAL A 191 -11.83 16.75 6.29
C VAL A 191 -13.12 16.19 5.68
N PRO A 192 -13.09 15.43 4.55
CA PRO A 192 -14.33 14.86 4.02
C PRO A 192 -14.98 13.87 4.99
N ALA A 193 -14.19 13.12 5.75
CA ALA A 193 -14.73 12.18 6.75
C ALA A 193 -15.55 12.89 7.84
N PHE A 194 -15.13 14.07 8.30
CA PHE A 194 -15.88 14.88 9.26
C PHE A 194 -17.19 15.41 8.65
N PHE A 195 -17.14 15.92 7.41
CA PHE A 195 -18.34 16.40 6.73
C PHE A 195 -19.37 15.28 6.53
N LEU A 196 -18.94 14.14 6.01
CA LEU A 196 -19.81 13.01 5.74
C LEU A 196 -20.41 12.42 7.01
N SER A 197 -19.60 12.27 8.06
CA SER A 197 -20.09 11.81 9.37
C SER A 197 -21.17 12.75 9.92
N PHE A 198 -20.93 14.07 9.85
CA PHE A 198 -21.91 15.05 10.30
C PHE A 198 -23.19 15.05 9.47
N MET A 199 -23.08 14.93 8.14
CA MET A 199 -24.25 14.88 7.25
C MET A 199 -25.11 13.63 7.48
N ILE A 200 -24.47 12.47 7.68
CA ILE A 200 -25.18 11.19 7.82
C ILE A 200 -25.74 10.99 9.22
N THR A 201 -25.03 11.44 10.27
CA THR A 201 -25.36 11.10 11.66
C THR A 201 -25.55 12.30 12.60
N GLY A 202 -25.30 13.52 12.12
CA GLY A 202 -25.24 14.72 12.99
C GLY A 202 -24.00 14.78 13.89
N ASN A 203 -23.12 13.78 13.87
CA ASN A 203 -21.91 13.74 14.67
C ASN A 203 -20.68 14.00 13.79
N PRO A 204 -19.85 15.01 14.09
CA PRO A 204 -18.68 15.34 13.25
C PRO A 204 -17.54 14.33 13.37
N LEU A 205 -17.45 13.52 14.45
CA LEU A 205 -16.37 12.55 14.63
C LEU A 205 -16.72 11.21 13.94
N PRO A 206 -16.03 10.82 12.86
CA PRO A 206 -16.39 9.62 12.08
C PRO A 206 -16.43 8.33 12.90
N GLN A 207 -15.51 8.17 13.87
CA GLN A 207 -15.45 7.01 14.75
C GLN A 207 -16.68 6.89 15.65
N VAL A 208 -17.23 8.02 16.08
CA VAL A 208 -18.46 8.07 16.89
C VAL A 208 -19.68 7.97 15.97
N GLY A 209 -19.63 8.63 14.80
CA GLY A 209 -20.69 8.57 13.79
C GLY A 209 -20.98 7.14 13.30
N LEU A 210 -19.96 6.28 13.14
CA LEU A 210 -20.17 4.89 12.77
C LEU A 210 -21.09 4.12 13.72
N GLY A 211 -21.03 4.45 15.02
CA GLY A 211 -21.89 3.86 16.05
C GLY A 211 -23.15 4.68 16.37
N ALA A 212 -23.42 5.75 15.63
CA ALA A 212 -24.57 6.62 15.85
C ALA A 212 -25.78 6.23 14.98
N GLN A 213 -26.94 6.82 15.29
CA GLN A 213 -28.13 6.70 14.43
C GLN A 213 -27.98 7.60 13.20
N VAL A 214 -28.57 7.17 12.09
CA VAL A 214 -28.66 7.96 10.86
C VAL A 214 -29.65 9.11 11.05
N SER A 215 -29.36 10.29 10.50
CA SER A 215 -30.18 11.51 10.65
C SER A 215 -31.43 11.54 9.74
N ASP A 216 -31.75 10.46 9.02
CA ASP A 216 -32.88 10.36 8.09
C ASP A 216 -34.26 10.15 8.75
N GLY A 217 -34.30 10.08 10.07
CA GLY A 217 -35.52 9.84 10.83
C GLY A 217 -35.93 8.38 10.97
N SER A 218 -35.19 7.42 10.41
CA SER A 218 -35.47 5.97 10.53
C SER A 218 -35.26 5.44 11.95
N GLY A 219 -34.45 6.10 12.76
CA GLY A 219 -34.03 5.65 14.09
C GLY A 219 -33.02 4.49 14.07
N LEU A 220 -32.56 4.07 12.89
CA LEU A 220 -31.60 2.98 12.70
C LEU A 220 -30.17 3.47 12.95
N TYR A 221 -29.33 2.59 13.48
CA TYR A 221 -27.88 2.83 13.53
C TYR A 221 -27.26 2.64 12.13
N VAL A 222 -26.14 3.33 11.86
CA VAL A 222 -25.46 3.30 10.54
C VAL A 222 -25.23 1.88 10.04
N LEU A 223 -24.65 1.00 10.86
CA LEU A 223 -24.36 -0.38 10.45
C LEU A 223 -25.63 -1.23 10.31
N GLU A 224 -26.64 -0.96 11.11
CA GLU A 224 -27.95 -1.63 11.01
C GLU A 224 -28.65 -1.24 9.69
N LYS A 225 -28.72 0.05 9.37
CA LYS A 225 -29.27 0.54 8.10
C LYS A 225 -28.51 -0.07 6.91
N LEU A 226 -27.17 -0.09 6.98
CA LEU A 226 -26.32 -0.61 5.92
C LEU A 226 -26.56 -2.11 5.70
N ASN A 227 -26.70 -2.91 6.78
CA ASN A 227 -27.07 -4.32 6.69
C ASN A 227 -28.42 -4.51 5.99
N LEU A 228 -29.46 -3.76 6.39
CA LEU A 228 -30.80 -3.87 5.81
C LEU A 228 -30.78 -3.53 4.31
N VAL A 229 -30.20 -2.40 3.95
CA VAL A 229 -30.12 -1.95 2.56
C VAL A 229 -29.36 -2.96 1.69
N LEU A 230 -28.23 -3.49 2.16
CA LEU A 230 -27.46 -4.46 1.38
C LEU A 230 -28.17 -5.79 1.24
N MET A 231 -28.88 -6.25 2.26
CA MET A 231 -29.68 -7.48 2.17
C MET A 231 -30.84 -7.34 1.16
N ASP A 232 -31.50 -6.19 1.12
CA ASP A 232 -32.55 -5.89 0.13
C ASP A 232 -32.01 -5.88 -1.32
N LEU A 233 -30.74 -5.57 -1.49
CA LEU A 233 -30.03 -5.60 -2.78
C LEU A 233 -29.42 -6.98 -3.10
N GLY A 234 -29.67 -8.00 -2.29
CA GLY A 234 -29.19 -9.36 -2.48
C GLY A 234 -27.74 -9.62 -2.02
N PHE A 235 -27.10 -8.65 -1.38
CA PHE A 235 -25.80 -8.85 -0.74
C PHE A 235 -25.92 -9.56 0.62
N GLY A 236 -24.80 -10.07 1.14
CA GLY A 236 -24.70 -10.48 2.55
C GLY A 236 -24.74 -9.26 3.48
N GLN A 237 -24.92 -9.52 4.79
CA GLN A 237 -24.83 -8.46 5.80
C GLN A 237 -23.42 -7.84 5.80
N TYR A 238 -23.35 -6.53 5.86
CA TYR A 238 -22.09 -5.80 5.87
C TYR A 238 -21.18 -6.15 7.06
N THR A 239 -21.81 -6.50 8.18
CA THR A 239 -21.12 -6.85 9.42
C THR A 239 -20.74 -8.32 9.53
N ASP A 240 -21.19 -9.16 8.61
CA ASP A 240 -20.87 -10.59 8.58
C ASP A 240 -19.66 -10.86 7.70
N GLY A 241 -18.84 -11.85 8.12
CA GLY A 241 -17.72 -12.33 7.33
C GLY A 241 -18.13 -13.47 6.39
N SER A 242 -17.73 -13.39 5.14
CA SER A 242 -17.91 -14.46 4.13
C SER A 242 -16.66 -15.32 3.94
N LYS A 243 -15.49 -14.82 4.34
CA LYS A 243 -14.21 -15.53 4.25
C LYS A 243 -14.08 -16.61 5.31
N SER A 244 -13.40 -17.71 4.96
CA SER A 244 -13.07 -18.74 5.94
C SER A 244 -12.17 -18.20 7.05
N MET A 245 -12.32 -18.71 8.28
CA MET A 245 -11.49 -18.31 9.43
C MET A 245 -9.99 -18.49 9.15
N ILE A 246 -9.62 -19.54 8.41
CA ILE A 246 -8.22 -19.82 8.06
C ILE A 246 -7.68 -18.76 7.10
N ASP A 247 -8.47 -18.32 6.12
CA ASP A 247 -8.05 -17.29 5.17
C ASP A 247 -7.92 -15.92 5.86
N VAL A 248 -8.89 -15.54 6.70
CA VAL A 248 -8.82 -14.32 7.54
C VAL A 248 -7.57 -14.32 8.40
N PHE A 249 -7.27 -15.43 9.08
CA PHE A 249 -6.07 -15.56 9.89
C PHE A 249 -4.80 -15.43 9.05
N CYS A 250 -4.74 -16.12 7.89
CA CYS A 250 -3.56 -16.10 7.02
C CYS A 250 -3.34 -14.73 6.39
N ILE A 251 -4.39 -14.05 5.90
CA ILE A 251 -4.27 -12.67 5.38
C ILE A 251 -3.75 -11.74 6.48
N THR A 252 -4.39 -11.75 7.65
CA THR A 252 -3.99 -10.89 8.78
C THR A 252 -2.53 -11.14 9.16
N LEU A 253 -2.12 -12.40 9.31
CA LEU A 253 -0.77 -12.76 9.72
C LEU A 253 0.26 -12.44 8.62
N ALA A 254 -0.05 -12.69 7.33
CA ALA A 254 0.81 -12.34 6.20
C ALA A 254 1.09 -10.83 6.15
N LEU A 255 0.05 -10.00 6.30
CA LEU A 255 0.18 -8.55 6.35
C LEU A 255 0.95 -8.09 7.59
N MET A 256 0.67 -8.70 8.75
CA MET A 256 1.29 -8.36 10.03
C MET A 256 2.81 -8.65 10.01
N VAL A 257 3.21 -9.85 9.66
CA VAL A 257 4.64 -10.22 9.66
C VAL A 257 5.36 -9.69 8.42
N GLY A 258 4.66 -9.55 7.30
CA GLY A 258 5.19 -8.95 6.08
C GLY A 258 5.67 -7.52 6.30
N THR A 259 4.93 -6.73 7.08
CA THR A 259 5.36 -5.40 7.51
C THR A 259 6.77 -5.40 8.10
N ALA A 260 7.09 -6.39 8.92
CA ALA A 260 8.39 -6.52 9.55
C ALA A 260 9.51 -6.97 8.58
N GLY A 261 9.15 -7.34 7.35
CA GLY A 261 10.05 -7.66 6.26
C GLY A 261 10.15 -6.59 5.16
N LEU A 262 9.39 -5.49 5.26
CA LEU A 262 9.37 -4.44 4.22
C LEU A 262 10.62 -3.54 4.27
N PRO A 263 11.45 -3.52 3.22
CA PRO A 263 12.72 -2.80 3.26
C PRO A 263 12.58 -1.28 3.40
N HIS A 264 11.60 -0.66 2.72
CA HIS A 264 11.41 0.80 2.76
C HIS A 264 10.93 1.31 4.12
N VAL A 265 10.19 0.50 4.88
CA VAL A 265 9.79 0.84 6.25
C VAL A 265 10.97 0.67 7.21
N ILE A 266 11.72 -0.44 7.07
CA ILE A 266 12.87 -0.75 7.94
C ILE A 266 13.95 0.32 7.83
N VAL A 267 14.24 0.85 6.64
CA VAL A 267 15.29 1.85 6.43
C VAL A 267 15.04 3.14 7.25
N ARG A 268 13.81 3.44 7.60
CA ARG A 268 13.44 4.59 8.44
C ARG A 268 14.06 4.56 9.83
N PHE A 269 14.34 3.39 10.39
CA PHE A 269 15.00 3.27 11.68
C PHE A 269 16.49 3.63 11.63
N PHE A 270 17.11 3.62 10.45
CA PHE A 270 18.50 4.01 10.27
C PHE A 270 18.70 5.53 10.11
N THR A 271 17.64 6.29 9.86
CA THR A 271 17.69 7.75 9.65
C THR A 271 17.81 8.56 10.94
N VAL A 272 17.47 7.99 12.08
CA VAL A 272 17.53 8.66 13.40
C VAL A 272 18.84 8.40 14.13
N PRO A 273 19.29 9.28 15.07
CA PRO A 273 20.62 9.19 15.68
C PRO A 273 20.83 7.93 16.55
N LYS A 274 19.84 7.55 17.38
CA LYS A 274 19.99 6.54 18.42
C LYS A 274 18.89 5.48 18.35
N ALA A 275 19.12 4.30 18.96
CA ALA A 275 18.11 3.25 19.08
C ALA A 275 16.88 3.68 19.90
N SER A 276 17.06 4.53 20.92
CA SER A 276 15.95 5.15 21.66
C SER A 276 15.10 6.08 20.77
N ASP A 277 15.74 6.78 19.84
CA ASP A 277 15.06 7.67 18.91
C ASP A 277 14.29 6.89 17.83
N ALA A 278 14.79 5.70 17.43
CA ALA A 278 14.04 4.79 16.57
C ALA A 278 12.72 4.34 17.22
N ARG A 279 12.76 4.00 18.52
CA ARG A 279 11.55 3.64 19.28
C ARG A 279 10.60 4.83 19.43
N ARG A 280 11.10 6.03 19.72
CA ARG A 280 10.27 7.24 19.80
C ARG A 280 9.64 7.60 18.45
N SER A 281 10.42 7.50 17.38
CA SER A 281 9.93 7.72 16.01
C SER A 281 8.83 6.74 15.63
N ALA A 282 9.00 5.45 15.97
CA ALA A 282 7.98 4.43 15.75
C ALA A 282 6.68 4.72 16.53
N GLY A 283 6.78 5.19 17.77
CA GLY A 283 5.62 5.61 18.56
C GLY A 283 4.87 6.79 17.92
N TRP A 284 5.58 7.82 17.48
CA TRP A 284 4.97 8.93 16.76
C TRP A 284 4.32 8.50 15.45
N ALA A 285 5.00 7.67 14.64
CA ALA A 285 4.43 7.13 13.42
C ALA A 285 3.14 6.35 13.68
N LEU A 286 3.08 5.55 14.75
CA LEU A 286 1.88 4.80 15.12
C LEU A 286 0.70 5.73 15.44
N ILE A 287 0.92 6.84 16.18
CA ILE A 287 -0.11 7.85 16.46
C ILE A 287 -0.61 8.47 15.15
N PHE A 288 0.31 8.86 14.27
CA PHE A 288 -0.03 9.49 13.00
C PHE A 288 -0.77 8.55 12.04
N ILE A 289 -0.42 7.27 12.02
CA ILE A 289 -1.10 6.22 11.25
C ILE A 289 -2.50 5.97 11.83
N ALA A 290 -2.64 5.91 13.15
CA ALA A 290 -3.90 5.62 13.82
C ALA A 290 -5.00 6.64 13.48
N LEU A 291 -4.65 7.91 13.23
CA LEU A 291 -5.61 8.93 12.82
C LEU A 291 -6.37 8.54 11.54
N LEU A 292 -5.65 8.09 10.51
CA LEU A 292 -6.27 7.63 9.26
C LEU A 292 -6.95 6.26 9.44
N TYR A 293 -6.26 5.32 10.07
CA TYR A 293 -6.72 3.93 10.13
C TYR A 293 -7.98 3.74 10.97
N THR A 294 -8.16 4.50 12.05
CA THR A 294 -9.41 4.48 12.83
C THR A 294 -10.57 5.14 12.09
N THR A 295 -10.28 5.94 11.05
CA THR A 295 -11.29 6.63 10.24
C THR A 295 -11.68 5.84 8.98
N ALA A 296 -10.85 4.88 8.54
CA ALA A 296 -11.09 4.16 7.29
C ALA A 296 -12.37 3.30 7.31
N GLY A 297 -12.69 2.66 8.42
CA GLY A 297 -13.94 1.92 8.60
C GLY A 297 -15.18 2.80 8.44
N PRO A 298 -15.29 3.88 9.22
CA PRO A 298 -16.36 4.87 9.04
C PRO A 298 -16.49 5.40 7.61
N VAL A 299 -15.39 5.82 6.99
CA VAL A 299 -15.38 6.32 5.60
C VAL A 299 -15.92 5.26 4.64
N GLY A 300 -15.51 3.99 4.78
CA GLY A 300 -16.02 2.89 3.97
C GLY A 300 -17.53 2.69 4.11
N ALA A 301 -18.05 2.69 5.34
CA ALA A 301 -19.46 2.53 5.61
C ALA A 301 -20.30 3.70 5.07
N PHE A 302 -19.85 4.95 5.30
CA PHE A 302 -20.52 6.14 4.79
C PHE A 302 -20.50 6.20 3.25
N ALA A 303 -19.37 5.88 2.64
CA ALA A 303 -19.24 5.82 1.19
C ALA A 303 -20.20 4.78 0.58
N ARG A 304 -20.35 3.61 1.22
CA ARG A 304 -21.27 2.57 0.76
C ARG A 304 -22.72 3.02 0.80
N LEU A 305 -23.16 3.64 1.91
CA LEU A 305 -24.52 4.18 2.04
C LEU A 305 -24.79 5.24 0.98
N ASN A 306 -23.93 6.25 0.89
CA ASN A 306 -24.10 7.33 -0.08
C ASN A 306 -24.12 6.82 -1.52
N PHE A 307 -23.27 5.84 -1.85
CA PHE A 307 -23.23 5.25 -3.17
C PHE A 307 -24.56 4.57 -3.53
N VAL A 308 -25.07 3.72 -2.64
CA VAL A 308 -26.35 3.03 -2.89
C VAL A 308 -27.51 4.03 -3.01
N ASP A 309 -27.57 5.01 -2.10
CA ASP A 309 -28.64 6.01 -2.10
C ASP A 309 -28.66 6.90 -3.36
N THR A 310 -27.50 7.06 -4.04
CA THR A 310 -27.37 7.94 -5.22
C THR A 310 -27.42 7.22 -6.55
N VAL A 311 -27.15 5.91 -6.58
CA VAL A 311 -27.08 5.13 -7.81
C VAL A 311 -28.29 4.21 -8.00
N ASN A 312 -28.68 3.47 -6.96
CA ASN A 312 -29.70 2.44 -7.12
C ASN A 312 -31.06 3.02 -7.49
N GLU A 313 -31.67 2.48 -8.57
CA GLU A 313 -32.96 2.88 -9.10
C GLU A 313 -33.02 4.31 -9.67
N THR A 314 -31.87 4.97 -9.86
CA THR A 314 -31.78 6.27 -10.52
C THR A 314 -31.79 6.09 -12.03
N GLN A 315 -32.60 6.89 -12.76
CA GLN A 315 -32.58 6.91 -14.23
C GLN A 315 -31.21 7.39 -14.71
N TYR A 316 -30.59 6.69 -15.66
CA TYR A 316 -29.27 7.06 -16.14
C TYR A 316 -29.25 8.47 -16.77
N ALA A 317 -30.33 8.88 -17.44
CA ALA A 317 -30.47 10.22 -17.97
C ALA A 317 -30.43 11.33 -16.89
N GLU A 318 -30.68 10.97 -15.63
CA GLU A 318 -30.60 11.83 -14.45
C GLU A 318 -29.37 11.52 -13.59
N ALA A 319 -28.45 10.69 -14.11
CA ALA A 319 -27.24 10.31 -13.38
C ALA A 319 -26.46 11.54 -12.91
N PRO A 320 -26.00 11.54 -11.66
CA PRO A 320 -25.22 12.68 -11.17
C PRO A 320 -23.90 12.83 -11.93
N GLU A 321 -23.44 14.07 -12.08
CA GLU A 321 -22.22 14.41 -12.83
C GLU A 321 -20.98 13.59 -12.36
N TRP A 322 -20.91 13.28 -11.08
CA TRP A 322 -19.80 12.46 -10.58
C TRP A 322 -19.79 11.05 -11.22
N PHE A 323 -20.96 10.44 -11.48
CA PHE A 323 -21.07 9.11 -12.08
C PHE A 323 -20.47 9.13 -13.50
N THR A 324 -20.94 10.04 -14.35
CA THR A 324 -20.45 10.17 -15.72
C THR A 324 -18.97 10.54 -15.80
N ASN A 325 -18.48 11.32 -14.85
CA ASN A 325 -17.06 11.66 -14.75
C ASN A 325 -16.18 10.44 -14.44
N TRP A 326 -16.62 9.53 -13.56
CA TRP A 326 -15.90 8.29 -13.26
C TRP A 326 -16.08 7.25 -14.36
N GLU A 327 -17.22 7.23 -15.04
CA GLU A 327 -17.45 6.40 -16.23
C GLU A 327 -16.53 6.77 -17.38
N ALA A 328 -16.28 8.07 -17.59
CA ALA A 328 -15.35 8.57 -18.60
C ALA A 328 -13.90 8.05 -18.39
N ASN A 329 -13.57 7.61 -17.18
CA ASN A 329 -12.27 7.06 -16.81
C ASN A 329 -12.27 5.52 -16.69
N ASP A 330 -13.32 4.84 -17.16
CA ASP A 330 -13.47 3.38 -17.16
C ASP A 330 -13.44 2.74 -15.74
N LEU A 331 -13.78 3.52 -14.69
CA LEU A 331 -13.75 3.10 -13.29
C LEU A 331 -15.13 2.85 -12.68
N ILE A 332 -16.17 3.26 -13.38
CA ILE A 332 -17.57 2.89 -13.17
C ILE A 332 -18.20 2.63 -14.54
N ALA A 333 -19.18 1.76 -14.59
CA ALA A 333 -19.91 1.50 -15.83
C ALA A 333 -21.31 0.99 -15.51
N TRP A 334 -22.24 1.27 -16.40
CA TRP A 334 -23.59 0.77 -16.34
C TRP A 334 -23.97 0.09 -17.65
N ARG A 335 -24.73 -1.01 -17.53
CA ARG A 335 -25.29 -1.75 -18.65
C ARG A 335 -26.76 -2.01 -18.41
N ASP A 336 -27.62 -1.36 -19.15
CA ASP A 336 -29.06 -1.62 -19.10
C ASP A 336 -29.36 -3.03 -19.61
N LYS A 337 -29.74 -3.93 -18.72
CA LYS A 337 -30.05 -5.33 -19.03
C LYS A 337 -31.54 -5.56 -19.29
N ASN A 338 -32.40 -4.76 -18.66
CA ASN A 338 -33.86 -4.91 -18.70
C ASN A 338 -34.53 -3.90 -19.63
N GLY A 339 -33.83 -2.86 -20.09
CA GLY A 339 -34.33 -1.85 -21.02
C GLY A 339 -35.19 -0.77 -20.38
N ASP A 340 -35.11 -0.57 -19.05
CA ASP A 340 -35.93 0.42 -18.32
C ASP A 340 -35.21 1.79 -18.11
N GLY A 341 -33.94 1.87 -18.45
CA GLY A 341 -33.13 3.09 -18.34
C GLY A 341 -32.72 3.45 -16.90
N ALA A 342 -33.07 2.65 -15.90
CA ALA A 342 -32.70 2.87 -14.50
C ALA A 342 -31.49 2.01 -14.10
N MET A 343 -30.64 2.52 -13.22
CA MET A 343 -29.46 1.81 -12.75
C MET A 343 -29.82 0.85 -11.60
N GLN A 344 -29.90 -0.44 -11.88
CA GLN A 344 -30.08 -1.45 -10.84
C GLN A 344 -28.73 -1.86 -10.27
N TYR A 345 -28.47 -1.48 -9.02
CA TYR A 345 -27.32 -1.95 -8.27
C TYR A 345 -27.71 -3.12 -7.37
N ARG A 346 -27.19 -4.30 -7.66
CA ARG A 346 -27.52 -5.56 -6.97
C ARG A 346 -26.25 -6.39 -6.70
N ALA A 347 -26.39 -7.50 -5.98
CA ALA A 347 -25.30 -8.44 -5.78
C ALA A 347 -24.93 -9.16 -7.08
N GLY A 348 -23.63 -9.39 -7.28
CA GLY A 348 -23.07 -10.05 -8.46
C GLY A 348 -22.36 -9.08 -9.40
N ASP A 349 -21.70 -9.62 -10.41
CA ASP A 349 -21.00 -8.83 -11.42
C ASP A 349 -21.99 -8.35 -12.49
N ALA A 350 -21.90 -7.10 -12.91
CA ALA A 350 -22.76 -6.55 -13.96
C ALA A 350 -22.48 -7.19 -15.33
N PHE A 351 -21.22 -7.47 -15.60
CA PHE A 351 -20.72 -8.10 -16.83
C PHE A 351 -19.38 -8.79 -16.56
N ALA A 352 -18.85 -9.53 -17.52
CA ALA A 352 -17.58 -10.24 -17.39
C ALA A 352 -16.38 -9.28 -17.49
N GLY A 353 -15.51 -9.29 -16.51
CA GLY A 353 -14.24 -8.54 -16.51
C GLY A 353 -14.36 -7.06 -16.13
N SER A 354 -13.32 -6.28 -16.45
CA SER A 354 -13.33 -4.82 -16.32
C SER A 354 -14.06 -4.18 -17.52
N PRO A 355 -14.57 -2.94 -17.38
CA PRO A 355 -15.28 -2.28 -18.48
C PRO A 355 -14.45 -2.19 -19.76
N GLU A 356 -15.02 -2.64 -20.86
CA GLU A 356 -14.50 -2.47 -22.23
C GLU A 356 -15.55 -1.72 -23.03
N PHE A 357 -15.33 -0.41 -23.22
CA PHE A 357 -16.31 0.45 -23.88
C PHE A 357 -16.15 0.39 -25.39
N THR A 358 -17.30 0.26 -26.10
CA THR A 358 -17.37 0.40 -27.56
C THR A 358 -16.99 1.81 -27.97
N GLU A 359 -16.02 1.97 -28.86
CA GLU A 359 -15.54 3.28 -29.31
C GLU A 359 -16.68 4.09 -29.98
N GLY A 360 -17.03 5.23 -29.37
CA GLY A 360 -18.11 6.10 -29.84
C GLY A 360 -19.52 5.51 -29.73
N GLY A 361 -19.69 4.35 -29.08
CA GLY A 361 -20.99 3.73 -28.87
C GLY A 361 -21.78 4.47 -27.78
N VAL A 362 -23.01 4.89 -28.10
CA VAL A 362 -23.94 5.52 -27.17
C VAL A 362 -25.26 4.78 -27.24
N GLY A 363 -25.82 4.44 -26.08
CA GLY A 363 -27.09 3.75 -25.97
C GLY A 363 -28.30 4.68 -25.93
N ASN A 364 -29.47 4.11 -25.69
CA ASN A 364 -30.75 4.83 -25.76
C ASN A 364 -30.93 5.86 -24.63
N SER A 365 -30.32 5.65 -23.49
CA SER A 365 -30.35 6.55 -22.33
C SER A 365 -29.18 7.54 -22.31
N GLY A 366 -28.34 7.51 -23.36
CA GLY A 366 -27.13 8.34 -23.46
C GLY A 366 -25.88 7.72 -22.82
N GLU A 367 -25.98 6.48 -22.35
CA GLU A 367 -24.90 5.70 -21.72
C GLU A 367 -23.83 5.31 -22.75
N ARG A 368 -22.59 5.09 -22.26
CA ARG A 368 -21.53 4.47 -23.06
C ARG A 368 -21.78 2.97 -23.20
N LEU A 369 -21.78 2.47 -24.44
CA LEU A 369 -21.97 1.05 -24.70
C LEU A 369 -20.74 0.22 -24.34
N LEU A 370 -20.99 -0.99 -23.85
CA LEU A 370 -19.98 -1.94 -23.39
C LEU A 370 -19.92 -3.17 -24.32
N ASP A 371 -18.70 -3.58 -24.67
CA ASP A 371 -18.44 -4.81 -25.44
C ASP A 371 -18.47 -6.07 -24.55
N ASN A 372 -18.33 -5.90 -23.22
CA ASN A 372 -18.35 -7.00 -22.27
C ASN A 372 -19.67 -7.82 -22.35
N ALA A 373 -19.58 -9.14 -22.19
CA ALA A 373 -20.75 -9.99 -22.07
C ALA A 373 -21.51 -9.73 -20.75
N ALA A 374 -22.83 -9.49 -20.84
CA ALA A 374 -23.69 -9.36 -19.66
C ALA A 374 -23.69 -10.69 -18.86
N THR A 375 -23.81 -10.58 -17.55
CA THR A 375 -24.10 -11.73 -16.67
C THR A 375 -25.61 -11.95 -16.52
N ASP A 376 -25.99 -13.13 -16.04
CA ASP A 376 -27.41 -13.51 -15.89
C ASP A 376 -28.08 -12.95 -14.61
N ASN A 377 -27.34 -12.23 -13.74
CA ASN A 377 -27.89 -11.61 -12.54
C ASN A 377 -28.52 -10.24 -12.83
N GLU A 378 -29.21 -9.67 -11.84
CA GLU A 378 -29.92 -8.39 -11.95
C GLU A 378 -29.00 -7.15 -11.81
N ASN A 379 -27.73 -7.33 -11.45
CA ASN A 379 -26.82 -6.20 -11.28
C ASN A 379 -26.39 -5.61 -12.63
N GLU A 380 -26.51 -4.31 -12.77
CA GLU A 380 -26.20 -3.55 -13.99
C GLU A 380 -25.01 -2.59 -13.82
N VAL A 381 -24.58 -2.36 -12.57
CA VAL A 381 -23.55 -1.36 -12.27
C VAL A 381 -22.25 -2.03 -11.87
N TYR A 382 -21.17 -1.66 -12.56
CA TYR A 382 -19.80 -1.96 -12.19
C TYR A 382 -19.17 -0.77 -11.47
N VAL A 383 -18.40 -1.03 -10.41
CA VAL A 383 -17.64 -0.01 -9.67
C VAL A 383 -16.27 -0.54 -9.32
N ASP A 384 -15.22 0.17 -9.73
CA ASP A 384 -13.87 -0.07 -9.23
C ASP A 384 -13.78 0.37 -7.75
N ARG A 385 -13.32 -0.54 -6.90
CA ARG A 385 -13.24 -0.30 -5.44
C ARG A 385 -12.31 0.85 -5.08
N ASP A 386 -11.32 1.11 -5.92
CA ASP A 386 -10.31 2.14 -5.69
C ASP A 386 -10.86 3.58 -5.86
N ILE A 387 -12.10 3.77 -6.37
CA ILE A 387 -12.68 5.11 -6.47
C ILE A 387 -13.34 5.60 -5.18
N MET A 388 -13.74 4.72 -4.27
CA MET A 388 -14.70 5.06 -3.19
C MET A 388 -14.25 6.21 -2.30
N VAL A 389 -12.97 6.29 -1.93
CA VAL A 389 -12.45 7.42 -1.12
C VAL A 389 -12.40 8.71 -1.94
N LEU A 390 -12.00 8.60 -3.19
CA LEU A 390 -11.81 9.73 -4.09
C LEU A 390 -13.14 10.32 -4.56
N ALA A 391 -14.12 9.46 -4.86
CA ALA A 391 -15.46 9.85 -5.30
C ALA A 391 -16.37 10.29 -4.14
N ASN A 392 -16.11 9.84 -2.91
CA ASN A 392 -17.02 10.07 -1.78
C ASN A 392 -17.32 11.55 -1.51
N PRO A 393 -16.38 12.52 -1.62
CA PRO A 393 -16.71 13.93 -1.54
C PRO A 393 -17.62 14.43 -2.67
N GLU A 394 -17.51 13.87 -3.87
CA GLU A 394 -18.37 14.20 -5.01
C GLU A 394 -19.76 13.59 -4.80
N ILE A 395 -19.85 12.31 -4.42
CA ILE A 395 -21.10 11.61 -4.08
C ILE A 395 -21.86 12.33 -2.97
N GLY A 396 -21.14 12.79 -1.92
CA GLY A 396 -21.70 13.57 -0.83
C GLY A 396 -21.94 15.04 -1.16
N ASN A 397 -21.74 15.48 -2.40
CA ASN A 397 -21.90 16.86 -2.84
C ASN A 397 -21.15 17.88 -1.95
N LEU A 398 -19.94 17.56 -1.54
CA LEU A 398 -19.10 18.42 -0.72
C LEU A 398 -18.53 19.59 -1.54
N PRO A 399 -18.15 20.71 -0.88
CA PRO A 399 -17.58 21.86 -1.57
C PRO A 399 -16.36 21.50 -2.43
N GLY A 400 -16.21 22.11 -3.61
CA GLY A 400 -15.15 21.79 -4.58
C GLY A 400 -13.71 21.87 -4.03
N TRP A 401 -13.46 22.69 -3.00
CA TRP A 401 -12.15 22.72 -2.32
C TRP A 401 -11.84 21.42 -1.54
N VAL A 402 -12.87 20.71 -1.05
CA VAL A 402 -12.69 19.41 -0.39
C VAL A 402 -12.31 18.36 -1.42
N ILE A 403 -12.97 18.36 -2.59
CA ILE A 403 -12.64 17.48 -3.72
C ILE A 403 -11.19 17.72 -4.16
N ALA A 404 -10.79 18.98 -4.32
CA ALA A 404 -9.43 19.38 -4.67
C ALA A 404 -8.39 18.92 -3.63
N LEU A 405 -8.73 19.02 -2.35
CA LEU A 405 -7.88 18.56 -1.26
C LEU A 405 -7.69 17.04 -1.29
N VAL A 406 -8.76 16.27 -1.57
CA VAL A 406 -8.70 14.80 -1.69
C VAL A 406 -7.85 14.38 -2.88
N ALA A 407 -7.96 15.07 -4.02
CA ALA A 407 -7.09 14.82 -5.17
C ALA A 407 -5.60 15.01 -4.83
N ALA A 408 -5.25 16.13 -4.18
CA ALA A 408 -3.88 16.39 -3.71
C ALA A 408 -3.41 15.36 -2.69
N GLY A 409 -4.30 14.90 -1.79
CA GLY A 409 -4.00 13.89 -0.78
C GLY A 409 -3.76 12.50 -1.35
N GLY A 410 -4.57 12.08 -2.32
CA GLY A 410 -4.40 10.80 -3.03
C GLY A 410 -3.05 10.73 -3.75
N LEU A 411 -2.65 11.82 -4.43
CA LEU A 411 -1.32 11.92 -5.05
C LEU A 411 -0.20 11.94 -4.02
N ALA A 412 -0.36 12.67 -2.91
CA ALA A 412 0.63 12.69 -1.83
C ALA A 412 0.86 11.28 -1.27
N ALA A 413 -0.21 10.52 -1.02
CA ALA A 413 -0.15 9.16 -0.48
C ALA A 413 0.57 8.19 -1.44
N ALA A 414 0.20 8.19 -2.72
CA ALA A 414 0.80 7.30 -3.70
C ALA A 414 2.28 7.62 -3.98
N LEU A 415 2.60 8.90 -4.15
CA LEU A 415 3.95 9.35 -4.51
C LEU A 415 4.94 9.27 -3.33
N SER A 416 4.48 9.44 -2.07
CA SER A 416 5.35 9.31 -0.89
C SER A 416 5.93 7.91 -0.76
N THR A 417 5.09 6.90 -0.87
CA THR A 417 5.49 5.49 -0.78
C THR A 417 6.28 5.03 -2.00
N ALA A 418 5.87 5.47 -3.21
CA ALA A 418 6.62 5.18 -4.43
C ALA A 418 8.07 5.65 -4.33
N ALA A 419 8.31 6.83 -3.79
CA ALA A 419 9.65 7.36 -3.59
C ALA A 419 10.50 6.53 -2.62
N GLY A 420 9.92 6.11 -1.51
CA GLY A 420 10.57 5.21 -0.54
C GLY A 420 10.99 3.88 -1.16
N LEU A 421 10.08 3.26 -1.94
CA LEU A 421 10.34 2.00 -2.65
C LEU A 421 11.43 2.13 -3.71
N LEU A 422 11.40 3.19 -4.52
CA LEU A 422 12.44 3.46 -5.51
C LEU A 422 13.81 3.68 -4.88
N LEU A 423 13.84 4.35 -3.74
CA LEU A 423 15.10 4.58 -3.03
C LEU A 423 15.71 3.27 -2.52
N VAL A 424 14.92 2.36 -1.94
CA VAL A 424 15.47 1.08 -1.47
C VAL A 424 15.91 0.17 -2.62
N ILE A 425 15.24 0.20 -3.77
CA ILE A 425 15.72 -0.48 -4.97
C ILE A 425 17.07 0.11 -5.41
N SER A 426 17.14 1.44 -5.53
CA SER A 426 18.36 2.11 -6.00
C SER A 426 19.54 1.93 -5.05
N SER A 427 19.32 2.02 -3.75
CA SER A 427 20.36 1.79 -2.74
C SER A 427 20.84 0.34 -2.72
N SER A 428 19.93 -0.63 -2.86
CA SER A 428 20.32 -2.03 -2.92
C SER A 428 21.11 -2.38 -4.19
N VAL A 429 20.79 -1.78 -5.32
CA VAL A 429 21.58 -1.97 -6.55
C VAL A 429 22.94 -1.29 -6.44
N SER A 430 23.02 -0.04 -5.99
CA SER A 430 24.25 0.73 -5.96
C SER A 430 25.16 0.35 -4.77
N HIS A 431 24.61 0.24 -3.57
CA HIS A 431 25.38 -0.07 -2.37
C HIS A 431 25.59 -1.57 -2.19
N ASP A 432 24.52 -2.38 -2.18
CA ASP A 432 24.63 -3.79 -1.83
C ASP A 432 25.22 -4.64 -2.97
N LEU A 433 24.74 -4.44 -4.21
CA LEU A 433 25.28 -5.19 -5.34
C LEU A 433 26.58 -4.57 -5.85
N LEU A 434 26.57 -3.30 -6.28
CA LEU A 434 27.72 -2.73 -6.97
C LEU A 434 28.89 -2.52 -5.99
N LYS A 435 28.74 -1.74 -4.93
CA LYS A 435 29.85 -1.42 -4.00
C LYS A 435 30.23 -2.60 -3.13
N SER A 436 29.27 -3.19 -2.40
CA SER A 436 29.60 -4.19 -1.38
C SER A 436 29.88 -5.59 -1.96
N THR A 437 29.47 -5.87 -3.22
CA THR A 437 29.62 -7.19 -3.82
C THR A 437 30.58 -7.20 -4.99
N PHE A 438 30.36 -6.35 -6.03
CA PHE A 438 31.10 -6.44 -7.32
C PHE A 438 32.28 -5.47 -7.47
N LYS A 439 32.16 -4.21 -7.00
CA LYS A 439 33.17 -3.16 -7.15
C LYS A 439 33.46 -2.43 -5.83
N PRO A 440 34.15 -3.04 -4.85
CA PRO A 440 34.39 -2.42 -3.53
C PRO A 440 35.14 -1.07 -3.59
N ASN A 441 35.92 -0.85 -4.64
CA ASN A 441 36.75 0.34 -4.82
C ASN A 441 36.05 1.45 -5.63
N ILE A 442 34.73 1.39 -5.82
CA ILE A 442 34.00 2.45 -6.52
C ILE A 442 34.08 3.76 -5.72
N THR A 443 34.27 4.87 -6.42
CA THR A 443 34.27 6.19 -5.77
C THR A 443 32.88 6.58 -5.30
N GLU A 444 32.78 7.45 -4.29
CA GLU A 444 31.49 7.96 -3.79
C GLU A 444 30.66 8.61 -4.89
N LYS A 445 31.28 9.37 -5.78
CA LYS A 445 30.58 9.94 -6.97
C LYS A 445 30.05 8.87 -7.92
N GLY A 446 30.84 7.80 -8.13
CA GLY A 446 30.42 6.67 -8.96
C GLY A 446 29.27 5.88 -8.34
N GLU A 447 29.30 5.67 -7.03
CA GLU A 447 28.21 5.02 -6.28
C GLU A 447 26.91 5.83 -6.35
N LEU A 448 26.98 7.16 -6.14
CA LEU A 448 25.82 8.06 -6.28
C LEU A 448 25.26 8.09 -7.71
N LEU A 449 26.13 8.07 -8.73
CA LEU A 449 25.69 7.99 -10.11
C LEU A 449 24.96 6.66 -10.38
N ALA A 450 25.53 5.55 -9.91
CA ALA A 450 24.90 4.24 -10.03
C ALA A 450 23.54 4.18 -9.32
N ALA A 451 23.41 4.78 -8.13
CA ALA A 451 22.14 4.88 -7.41
C ALA A 451 21.08 5.64 -8.22
N ARG A 452 21.46 6.79 -8.80
CA ARG A 452 20.55 7.59 -9.62
C ARG A 452 20.12 6.87 -10.90
N LEU A 453 21.04 6.18 -11.58
CA LEU A 453 20.72 5.37 -12.76
C LEU A 453 19.80 4.19 -12.41
N ALA A 454 20.07 3.52 -11.29
CA ALA A 454 19.21 2.43 -10.80
C ALA A 454 17.80 2.93 -10.44
N ALA A 455 17.69 4.10 -9.78
CA ALA A 455 16.40 4.74 -9.50
C ALA A 455 15.65 5.08 -10.80
N THR A 456 16.34 5.62 -11.80
CA THR A 456 15.75 5.94 -13.11
C THR A 456 15.22 4.69 -13.81
N ALA A 457 16.01 3.61 -13.84
CA ALA A 457 15.55 2.34 -14.42
C ALA A 457 14.36 1.76 -13.64
N ALA A 458 14.39 1.84 -12.31
CA ALA A 458 13.30 1.37 -11.46
C ALA A 458 12.00 2.15 -11.70
N ILE A 459 12.06 3.47 -11.92
CA ILE A 459 10.89 4.30 -12.25
C ILE A 459 10.24 3.84 -13.56
N VAL A 460 11.03 3.54 -14.59
CA VAL A 460 10.50 3.08 -15.88
C VAL A 460 9.77 1.74 -15.72
N VAL A 461 10.38 0.78 -14.99
CA VAL A 461 9.74 -0.51 -14.71
C VAL A 461 8.46 -0.32 -13.87
N ALA A 462 8.52 0.54 -12.86
CA ALA A 462 7.37 0.86 -12.01
C ALA A 462 6.21 1.47 -12.81
N GLY A 463 6.51 2.37 -13.75
CA GLY A 463 5.51 2.96 -14.63
C GLY A 463 4.82 1.91 -15.51
N TYR A 464 5.59 1.02 -16.12
CA TYR A 464 5.03 -0.09 -16.90
C TYR A 464 4.08 -0.97 -16.06
N LEU A 465 4.51 -1.36 -14.85
CA LEU A 465 3.70 -2.16 -13.95
C LEU A 465 2.45 -1.40 -13.43
N GLY A 466 2.51 -0.08 -13.33
CA GLY A 466 1.36 0.74 -12.96
C GLY A 466 0.31 0.88 -14.05
N ILE A 467 0.73 0.80 -15.32
CA ILE A 467 -0.17 0.80 -16.48
C ILE A 467 -0.88 -0.56 -16.63
N TYR A 468 -0.16 -1.65 -16.35
CA TYR A 468 -0.65 -3.04 -16.44
C TYR A 468 -0.58 -3.74 -15.08
N PRO A 469 -1.37 -3.33 -14.09
CA PRO A 469 -1.30 -3.90 -12.75
C PRO A 469 -1.98 -5.27 -12.68
N PRO A 470 -1.47 -6.21 -11.87
CA PRO A 470 -2.06 -7.54 -11.72
C PRO A 470 -3.31 -7.59 -10.83
N GLY A 471 -3.86 -6.45 -10.46
CA GLY A 471 -5.04 -6.34 -9.62
C GLY A 471 -5.28 -4.92 -9.10
N TRP A 472 -6.30 -4.74 -8.26
CA TRP A 472 -6.59 -3.46 -7.59
C TRP A 472 -5.51 -3.10 -6.55
N VAL A 473 -5.41 -1.82 -6.20
CA VAL A 473 -4.24 -1.26 -5.49
C VAL A 473 -3.88 -2.03 -4.21
N ALA A 474 -4.81 -2.20 -3.28
CA ALA A 474 -4.47 -2.84 -2.00
C ALA A 474 -4.23 -4.35 -2.13
N GLN A 475 -4.82 -5.03 -3.11
CA GLN A 475 -4.55 -6.45 -3.37
C GLN A 475 -3.10 -6.65 -3.83
N VAL A 476 -2.65 -5.86 -4.80
CA VAL A 476 -1.26 -5.90 -5.29
C VAL A 476 -0.28 -5.60 -4.17
N VAL A 477 -0.62 -4.63 -3.31
CA VAL A 477 0.18 -4.30 -2.13
C VAL A 477 0.20 -5.48 -1.13
N ALA A 478 -0.93 -6.14 -0.89
CA ALA A 478 -0.99 -7.31 -0.01
C ALA A 478 -0.07 -8.45 -0.48
N PHE A 479 0.07 -8.66 -1.80
CA PHE A 479 1.04 -9.63 -2.33
C PHE A 479 2.48 -9.27 -1.97
N ALA A 480 2.85 -7.99 -2.01
CA ALA A 480 4.18 -7.56 -1.59
C ALA A 480 4.45 -7.87 -0.10
N PHE A 481 3.45 -7.69 0.77
CA PHE A 481 3.55 -8.10 2.17
C PHE A 481 3.69 -9.61 2.32
N GLY A 482 2.92 -10.39 1.56
CA GLY A 482 3.05 -11.85 1.52
C GLY A 482 4.45 -12.31 1.12
N LEU A 483 5.03 -11.71 0.07
CA LEU A 483 6.40 -11.98 -0.36
C LEU A 483 7.42 -11.59 0.71
N ALA A 484 7.24 -10.46 1.39
CA ALA A 484 8.11 -10.01 2.48
C ALA A 484 8.03 -10.94 3.71
N ALA A 485 6.81 -11.38 4.07
CA ALA A 485 6.57 -12.36 5.13
C ALA A 485 7.27 -13.68 4.86
N ALA A 486 7.22 -14.14 3.61
CA ALA A 486 7.78 -15.42 3.19
C ALA A 486 9.30 -15.41 3.00
N SER A 487 9.91 -14.25 2.76
CA SER A 487 11.34 -14.18 2.38
C SER A 487 12.20 -13.44 3.39
N LEU A 488 12.09 -12.11 3.49
CA LEU A 488 12.99 -11.28 4.30
C LEU A 488 12.69 -11.35 5.80
N PHE A 489 11.42 -11.43 6.21
CA PHE A 489 11.06 -11.46 7.63
C PHE A 489 11.72 -12.63 8.39
N PRO A 490 11.62 -13.91 7.93
CA PRO A 490 12.27 -15.01 8.63
C PRO A 490 13.79 -14.86 8.73
N ALA A 491 14.43 -14.36 7.66
CA ALA A 491 15.88 -14.13 7.65
C ALA A 491 16.29 -13.04 8.65
N ILE A 492 15.53 -11.95 8.74
CA ILE A 492 15.76 -10.89 9.74
C ILE A 492 15.53 -11.43 11.15
N PHE A 493 14.41 -12.08 11.38
CA PHE A 493 14.03 -12.61 12.70
C PHE A 493 15.07 -13.62 13.22
N MET A 494 15.41 -14.64 12.43
CA MET A 494 16.43 -15.61 12.80
C MET A 494 17.82 -14.97 12.88
N GLY A 495 18.10 -13.94 12.09
CA GLY A 495 19.33 -13.18 12.16
C GLY A 495 19.55 -12.50 13.51
N ILE A 496 18.48 -11.98 14.11
CA ILE A 496 18.50 -11.32 15.42
C ILE A 496 18.47 -12.33 16.58
N PHE A 497 17.65 -13.39 16.50
CA PHE A 497 17.32 -14.22 17.64
C PHE A 497 17.98 -15.62 17.65
N SER A 498 18.60 -16.08 16.54
CA SER A 498 19.19 -17.40 16.45
C SER A 498 20.71 -17.35 16.22
N LYS A 499 21.51 -17.80 17.18
CA LYS A 499 22.96 -18.01 17.02
C LYS A 499 23.29 -19.15 16.05
N ARG A 500 22.42 -20.15 15.97
CA ARG A 500 22.66 -21.35 15.13
C ARG A 500 22.44 -21.11 13.64
N MET A 501 21.63 -20.10 13.28
CA MET A 501 21.30 -19.82 11.88
C MET A 501 22.54 -19.37 11.10
N ASN A 502 22.84 -20.10 10.03
CA ASN A 502 23.98 -19.89 9.14
C ASN A 502 23.56 -19.37 7.76
N ARG A 503 24.54 -19.11 6.89
CA ARG A 503 24.31 -18.56 5.55
C ARG A 503 23.55 -19.51 4.63
N GLU A 504 23.84 -20.81 4.70
CA GLU A 504 23.21 -21.84 3.88
C GLU A 504 21.73 -21.95 4.19
N GLY A 505 21.39 -21.97 5.48
CA GLY A 505 20.00 -21.99 5.94
C GLY A 505 19.24 -20.72 5.53
N ALA A 506 19.83 -19.55 5.73
CA ALA A 506 19.19 -18.29 5.38
C ALA A 506 18.93 -18.18 3.87
N ILE A 507 19.89 -18.54 3.02
CA ILE A 507 19.73 -18.55 1.55
C ILE A 507 18.62 -19.50 1.14
N ALA A 508 18.69 -20.76 1.61
CA ALA A 508 17.70 -21.79 1.25
C ALA A 508 16.29 -21.38 1.68
N GLY A 509 16.14 -20.83 2.89
CA GLY A 509 14.86 -20.34 3.38
C GLY A 509 14.30 -19.19 2.56
N MET A 510 15.09 -18.15 2.31
CA MET A 510 14.65 -17.00 1.49
C MET A 510 14.23 -17.41 0.07
N VAL A 511 15.02 -18.26 -0.60
CA VAL A 511 14.70 -18.73 -1.94
C VAL A 511 13.41 -19.55 -1.94
N THR A 512 13.28 -20.52 -1.02
CA THR A 512 12.08 -21.37 -0.94
C THR A 512 10.83 -20.54 -0.66
N GLY A 513 10.88 -19.64 0.35
CA GLY A 513 9.73 -18.82 0.73
C GLY A 513 9.30 -17.85 -0.36
N LEU A 514 10.26 -17.15 -0.99
CA LEU A 514 9.98 -16.25 -2.11
C LEU A 514 9.35 -17.01 -3.28
N THR A 515 10.00 -18.09 -3.71
CA THR A 515 9.59 -18.81 -4.92
C THR A 515 8.22 -19.45 -4.74
N SER A 516 7.97 -20.15 -3.64
CA SER A 516 6.66 -20.79 -3.38
C SER A 516 5.52 -19.78 -3.34
N THR A 517 5.71 -18.65 -2.64
CA THR A 517 4.71 -17.60 -2.53
C THR A 517 4.46 -16.92 -3.88
N PHE A 518 5.53 -16.55 -4.59
CA PHE A 518 5.42 -15.90 -5.90
C PHE A 518 4.73 -16.80 -6.93
N LEU A 519 5.10 -18.07 -7.01
CA LEU A 519 4.49 -19.02 -7.97
C LEU A 519 3.01 -19.24 -7.69
N TYR A 520 2.60 -19.30 -6.42
CA TYR A 520 1.20 -19.42 -6.05
C TYR A 520 0.39 -18.17 -6.46
N ILE A 521 0.89 -16.97 -6.15
CA ILE A 521 0.26 -15.72 -6.54
C ILE A 521 0.18 -15.63 -8.08
N ALA A 522 1.29 -15.92 -8.78
CA ALA A 522 1.34 -15.87 -10.24
C ALA A 522 0.38 -16.87 -10.89
N TYR A 523 0.24 -18.07 -10.34
CA TYR A 523 -0.71 -19.05 -10.83
C TYR A 523 -2.13 -18.52 -10.86
N PHE A 524 -2.64 -18.01 -9.74
CA PHE A 524 -4.03 -17.55 -9.62
C PHE A 524 -4.28 -16.15 -10.18
N LYS A 525 -3.25 -15.36 -10.41
CA LYS A 525 -3.43 -13.97 -10.88
C LYS A 525 -3.00 -13.73 -12.32
N LEU A 526 -2.06 -14.53 -12.84
CA LEU A 526 -1.50 -14.31 -14.17
C LEU A 526 -1.75 -15.48 -15.11
N TRP A 527 -1.62 -16.73 -14.63
CA TRP A 527 -1.69 -17.90 -15.52
C TRP A 527 -3.08 -18.48 -15.63
N GLU A 528 -3.79 -18.65 -14.52
CA GLU A 528 -5.12 -19.24 -14.44
C GLU A 528 -6.05 -18.40 -13.56
N PRO A 529 -6.38 -17.14 -13.95
CA PRO A 529 -7.25 -16.26 -13.14
C PRO A 529 -8.64 -16.84 -12.90
N ALA A 530 -9.17 -17.64 -13.83
CA ALA A 530 -10.45 -18.32 -13.69
C ALA A 530 -10.46 -19.38 -12.57
N ALA A 531 -9.30 -19.94 -12.23
CA ALA A 531 -9.15 -20.90 -11.14
C ALA A 531 -9.10 -20.23 -9.75
N ASN A 532 -9.10 -18.90 -9.67
CA ASN A 532 -8.96 -18.17 -8.41
C ASN A 532 -10.26 -18.17 -7.58
N THR A 533 -10.62 -19.32 -7.09
CA THR A 533 -11.81 -19.58 -6.25
C THR A 533 -11.39 -20.31 -4.97
N ALA A 534 -12.18 -20.14 -3.90
CA ALA A 534 -11.88 -20.74 -2.60
C ALA A 534 -11.75 -22.27 -2.63
N GLU A 535 -12.44 -22.93 -3.57
CA GLU A 535 -12.38 -24.39 -3.76
C GLU A 535 -11.02 -24.86 -4.30
N ASN A 536 -10.36 -24.03 -5.10
CA ASN A 536 -9.07 -24.35 -5.72
C ASN A 536 -7.86 -23.90 -4.87
N TRP A 537 -8.09 -23.10 -3.83
CA TRP A 537 -7.02 -22.60 -3.00
C TRP A 537 -6.44 -23.69 -2.08
N LEU A 538 -5.13 -23.72 -1.97
CA LEU A 538 -4.42 -24.63 -1.06
C LEU A 538 -4.89 -24.39 0.38
N PHE A 539 -5.50 -25.38 1.00
CA PHE A 539 -6.12 -25.30 2.34
C PHE A 539 -7.16 -24.18 2.50
N GLY A 540 -7.77 -23.72 1.40
CA GLY A 540 -8.71 -22.59 1.41
C GLY A 540 -8.05 -21.23 1.69
N ILE A 541 -6.73 -21.10 1.45
CA ILE A 541 -5.96 -19.88 1.67
C ILE A 541 -5.82 -19.12 0.34
N SER A 542 -6.32 -17.90 0.33
CA SER A 542 -6.25 -17.00 -0.83
C SER A 542 -4.82 -16.60 -1.20
N PRO A 543 -4.57 -16.12 -2.43
CA PRO A 543 -3.28 -15.55 -2.82
C PRO A 543 -2.79 -14.44 -1.89
N GLU A 544 -3.69 -13.70 -1.24
CA GLU A 544 -3.37 -12.66 -0.26
C GLU A 544 -2.82 -13.25 1.06
N GLY A 545 -3.30 -14.44 1.47
CA GLY A 545 -2.90 -15.12 2.70
C GLY A 545 -1.72 -16.08 2.56
N ILE A 546 -1.36 -16.49 1.33
CA ILE A 546 -0.37 -17.56 1.09
C ILE A 546 1.03 -17.27 1.64
N GLY A 547 1.35 -15.99 1.85
CA GLY A 547 2.62 -15.58 2.45
C GLY A 547 2.93 -16.26 3.79
N VAL A 548 1.90 -16.67 4.54
CA VAL A 548 2.07 -17.43 5.79
C VAL A 548 2.64 -18.81 5.52
N ILE A 549 2.15 -19.52 4.51
CA ILE A 549 2.68 -20.82 4.11
C ILE A 549 4.13 -20.67 3.64
N GLY A 550 4.41 -19.65 2.80
CA GLY A 550 5.78 -19.34 2.38
C GLY A 550 6.71 -19.04 3.56
N MET A 551 6.24 -18.33 4.58
CA MET A 551 6.96 -18.06 5.82
C MET A 551 7.28 -19.35 6.59
N VAL A 552 6.30 -20.22 6.77
CA VAL A 552 6.48 -21.52 7.47
C VAL A 552 7.48 -22.39 6.71
N LEU A 553 7.38 -22.44 5.38
CA LEU A 553 8.34 -23.15 4.52
C LEU A 553 9.74 -22.56 4.66
N ASN A 554 9.89 -21.24 4.66
CA ASN A 554 11.17 -20.57 4.87
C ASN A 554 11.78 -20.97 6.22
N PHE A 555 11.07 -20.83 7.33
CA PHE A 555 11.56 -21.22 8.65
C PHE A 555 11.95 -22.70 8.70
N THR A 556 11.12 -23.58 8.16
CA THR A 556 11.35 -25.02 8.16
C THR A 556 12.62 -25.38 7.38
N VAL A 557 12.73 -24.91 6.14
CA VAL A 557 13.88 -25.17 5.27
C VAL A 557 15.15 -24.53 5.85
N ALA A 558 15.08 -23.28 6.29
CA ALA A 558 16.23 -22.60 6.88
C ALA A 558 16.78 -23.33 8.11
N ILE A 559 15.90 -23.75 9.03
CA ILE A 559 16.30 -24.50 10.23
C ILE A 559 16.86 -25.87 9.87
N ALA A 560 16.23 -26.61 8.96
CA ALA A 560 16.68 -27.91 8.52
C ALA A 560 18.08 -27.83 7.88
N VAL A 561 18.27 -26.96 6.89
CA VAL A 561 19.55 -26.75 6.21
C VAL A 561 20.62 -26.26 7.18
N ALA A 562 20.29 -25.31 8.08
CA ALA A 562 21.24 -24.86 9.08
C ALA A 562 21.68 -25.97 10.04
N ARG A 563 20.83 -26.93 10.37
CA ARG A 563 21.19 -28.10 11.21
C ARG A 563 22.10 -29.10 10.46
N MET A 564 21.92 -29.22 9.17
CA MET A 564 22.68 -30.14 8.30
C MET A 564 24.03 -29.57 7.83
N THR A 565 24.27 -28.29 8.02
CA THR A 565 25.47 -27.59 7.58
C THR A 565 26.31 -27.08 8.75
N ALA A 566 27.51 -26.54 8.46
CA ALA A 566 28.46 -26.08 9.47
C ALA A 566 27.87 -24.97 10.35
N LYS A 567 28.28 -24.94 11.62
CA LYS A 567 27.93 -23.84 12.54
C LYS A 567 28.50 -22.51 12.02
N PRO A 568 27.83 -21.36 12.33
CA PRO A 568 28.41 -20.05 12.06
C PRO A 568 29.78 -19.88 12.75
N PRO A 569 30.64 -18.97 12.25
CA PRO A 569 31.85 -18.57 12.95
C PRO A 569 31.55 -18.01 14.36
N ALA A 570 32.45 -18.19 15.32
CA ALA A 570 32.27 -17.75 16.71
C ALA A 570 32.04 -16.22 16.83
N GLU A 571 32.57 -15.43 15.91
CA GLU A 571 32.37 -13.98 15.82
C GLU A 571 30.89 -13.60 15.65
N ILE A 572 30.10 -14.47 15.03
CA ILE A 572 28.66 -14.26 14.82
C ILE A 572 27.88 -14.42 16.13
N ASP A 573 28.31 -15.31 17.02
CA ASP A 573 27.69 -15.43 18.34
C ASP A 573 27.83 -14.12 19.13
N ALA A 574 29.04 -13.53 19.14
CA ALA A 574 29.29 -12.25 19.78
C ALA A 574 28.50 -11.10 19.11
N LEU A 575 28.35 -11.14 17.78
CA LEU A 575 27.54 -10.17 17.03
C LEU A 575 26.06 -10.23 17.45
N VAL A 576 25.47 -11.45 17.52
CA VAL A 576 24.08 -11.66 17.92
C VAL A 576 23.86 -11.21 19.37
N ASP A 577 24.77 -11.52 20.28
CA ASP A 577 24.70 -11.04 21.65
C ASP A 577 24.78 -9.51 21.73
N ASN A 578 25.68 -8.90 20.99
CA ASN A 578 25.79 -7.45 20.94
C ASN A 578 24.52 -6.77 20.42
N ILE A 579 23.85 -7.35 19.44
CA ILE A 579 22.58 -6.79 18.92
C ILE A 579 21.50 -6.80 20.02
N ARG A 580 21.44 -7.86 20.81
CA ARG A 580 20.37 -8.13 21.78
C ARG A 580 20.55 -7.45 23.12
N VAL A 581 21.78 -7.26 23.57
CA VAL A 581 22.07 -6.75 24.91
C VAL A 581 22.09 -5.21 24.91
N PRO A 582 21.38 -4.52 25.83
CA PRO A 582 21.45 -3.09 25.98
C PRO A 582 22.89 -2.62 26.31
N ARG A 583 23.30 -1.45 25.78
CA ARG A 583 24.59 -0.87 26.17
C ARG A 583 24.60 -0.57 27.67
N GLY A 584 25.61 -1.08 28.38
CA GLY A 584 25.77 -0.90 29.83
C GLY A 584 25.07 -1.96 30.68
N ALA A 585 24.44 -2.99 30.09
CA ALA A 585 23.97 -4.14 30.85
C ALA A 585 25.16 -4.98 31.32
N VAL A 586 25.24 -5.27 32.64
CA VAL A 586 26.20 -6.20 33.22
C VAL A 586 25.62 -7.60 33.07
N PHE A 587 26.36 -8.52 32.48
CA PHE A 587 25.98 -9.93 32.49
C PHE A 587 26.17 -10.46 33.92
N HIS A 588 25.13 -10.98 34.53
CA HIS A 588 25.16 -11.78 35.73
C HIS A 588 25.23 -13.26 35.39
#